data_61dc07e5c1200a85915c5938b275072a
#
_entry.id   61dc07e5c1200a85915c5938b275072a
#
_cell.length_a   1.000
_cell.length_b   1.000
_cell.length_c   1.000
_cell.angle_alpha   90.00
_cell.angle_beta   90.00
_cell.angle_gamma   90.00
#
_symmetry.space_group_name_H-M   'P 1'
#
loop_
_entity.id
_entity.type
_entity.pdbx_description
1 polymer ?
#
loop_
_entity_poly.entity_id
_entity_poly.type
_entity_poly.pdbx_seq_one_letter_code
_entity_poly.pdbx_strand_id
1 'polypeptide(L)'
;LVFSKELTALEVLQISKAEKFQKIVNKSAETLTLGEKNMLKAYYISNHSKTYQSSLAELADKRKIQVDSLEQIKEIMVMREMNEPRETFLLKRGQYDQYGEKVYPNTPEKILAFPDSLEKNRLGLAKWVTHRANPLTARVAVNRYWKNIFGTGIVKTVEDFGNQGEMPSHPKLLDWLAIAFMESGWNVKNLLKLMVMSNTYQQSSLTNKELLEYDKANRLLARGPSKRLTGEMLRDNVLAASGLLNKNIGGKSVKPYQPKGLWKINGASYQADKGEKLYRRSMYTLWKRSVPHPTIATFDTPGRSFCSVRRQETNTPLQALVLMNDPTYIEASRVLGYNMLSFTDSKTGISDAFKRLTGRSIKREELELLLALQSQEYKKFKSRKYKTEGWLNTGAFRITNNNNKAKVAANAIVVSTIINSDAAITKR
;
A
#
# COMPACT_ATOMS: atom_id res chain seq x y z
N LEU A 1 27.69 23.65 20.27
CA LEU A 1 27.39 25.07 20.26
C LEU A 1 26.88 25.48 18.88
N VAL A 2 25.71 26.09 18.84
CA VAL A 2 25.12 26.64 17.58
C VAL A 2 25.26 28.14 17.63
N PHE A 3 25.84 28.71 16.59
CA PHE A 3 26.03 30.18 16.48
C PHE A 3 25.15 30.74 15.37
N SER A 4 24.61 31.92 15.57
CA SER A 4 23.75 32.62 14.61
C SER A 4 24.52 33.26 13.44
N LYS A 5 25.83 33.28 13.52
CA LYS A 5 26.74 33.85 12.49
C LYS A 5 28.04 33.04 12.39
N GLU A 6 28.77 33.23 11.30
CA GLU A 6 30.14 32.74 11.17
C GLU A 6 31.05 33.51 12.15
N LEU A 7 31.81 32.79 12.95
CA LEU A 7 32.70 33.40 13.94
C LEU A 7 34.00 33.86 13.31
N THR A 8 34.44 35.06 13.68
CA THR A 8 35.78 35.53 13.33
C THR A 8 36.88 34.79 14.11
N ALA A 9 38.11 34.77 13.60
CA ALA A 9 39.23 34.08 14.24
C ALA A 9 39.44 34.57 15.69
N LEU A 10 39.17 35.85 15.98
CA LEU A 10 39.30 36.39 17.32
C LEU A 10 38.18 35.92 18.25
N GLU A 11 36.95 35.79 17.78
CA GLU A 11 35.82 35.19 18.53
C GLU A 11 36.06 33.72 18.83
N VAL A 12 36.61 32.97 17.89
CA VAL A 12 37.06 31.57 18.12
C VAL A 12 38.11 31.49 19.21
N LEU A 13 39.08 32.42 19.20
CA LEU A 13 40.08 32.52 20.27
C LEU A 13 39.47 32.90 21.62
N GLN A 14 38.50 33.82 21.64
CA GLN A 14 37.77 34.20 22.87
C GLN A 14 37.05 32.98 23.50
N ILE A 15 36.43 32.17 22.67
CA ILE A 15 35.69 30.98 23.15
C ILE A 15 36.63 29.85 23.58
N SER A 16 37.72 29.64 22.84
CA SER A 16 38.63 28.50 23.07
C SER A 16 39.72 28.78 24.12
N LYS A 17 40.21 30.01 24.18
CA LYS A 17 41.32 30.40 25.08
C LYS A 17 41.23 31.91 25.44
N ALA A 18 40.46 32.22 26.45
CA ALA A 18 40.24 33.59 26.91
C ALA A 18 41.55 34.40 27.17
N GLU A 19 42.60 33.76 27.70
CA GLU A 19 43.91 34.42 27.94
C GLU A 19 44.58 34.92 26.65
N LYS A 20 44.53 34.15 25.54
CA LYS A 20 45.11 34.60 24.27
C LYS A 20 44.34 35.79 23.68
N PHE A 21 43.02 35.80 23.81
CA PHE A 21 42.19 36.91 23.39
C PHE A 21 42.57 38.20 24.11
N GLN A 22 42.64 38.16 25.45
CA GLN A 22 43.01 39.33 26.24
C GLN A 22 44.43 39.84 25.97
N LYS A 23 45.38 38.92 25.76
CA LYS A 23 46.76 39.31 25.38
C LYS A 23 46.82 40.09 24.06
N ILE A 24 45.98 39.74 23.07
CA ILE A 24 45.92 40.45 21.79
C ILE A 24 45.24 41.83 21.93
N VAL A 25 44.10 41.86 22.65
CA VAL A 25 43.33 43.11 22.83
C VAL A 25 44.09 44.17 23.64
N ASN A 26 44.88 43.75 24.63
CA ASN A 26 45.63 44.65 25.52
C ASN A 26 47.02 45.07 24.99
N LYS A 27 47.45 44.60 23.81
CA LYS A 27 48.70 45.01 23.18
C LYS A 27 48.60 46.45 22.67
N SER A 28 49.69 47.23 22.80
CA SER A 28 49.75 48.51 22.13
C SER A 28 49.78 48.39 20.61
N ALA A 29 49.22 49.37 19.88
CA ALA A 29 49.08 49.33 18.42
C ALA A 29 50.42 49.10 17.67
N GLU A 30 51.52 49.55 18.26
CA GLU A 30 52.86 49.41 17.73
C GLU A 30 53.46 48.03 17.83
N THR A 31 53.02 47.24 18.82
CA THR A 31 53.53 45.90 19.12
C THR A 31 52.70 44.79 18.47
N LEU A 32 51.58 45.12 17.82
CA LEU A 32 50.71 44.16 17.13
C LEU A 32 51.35 43.67 15.83
N THR A 33 51.40 42.38 15.65
CA THR A 33 51.77 41.77 14.36
C THR A 33 50.68 42.05 13.31
N LEU A 34 51.03 41.94 12.02
CA LEU A 34 50.07 42.12 10.92
C LEU A 34 48.88 41.16 11.03
N GLY A 35 49.11 39.93 11.45
CA GLY A 35 48.06 38.93 11.67
C GLY A 35 47.10 39.33 12.79
N GLU A 36 47.64 39.84 13.93
CA GLU A 36 46.82 40.33 15.05
C GLU A 36 46.00 41.57 14.66
N LYS A 37 46.61 42.51 13.90
CA LYS A 37 45.89 43.69 13.34
C LYS A 37 44.72 43.26 12.45
N ASN A 38 44.91 42.27 11.59
CA ASN A 38 43.85 41.76 10.71
C ASN A 38 42.75 41.05 11.52
N MET A 39 43.09 40.30 12.57
CA MET A 39 42.11 39.68 13.46
C MET A 39 41.25 40.73 14.23
N LEU A 40 41.89 41.75 14.77
CA LEU A 40 41.21 42.87 15.44
C LEU A 40 40.30 43.64 14.46
N LYS A 41 40.78 43.93 13.25
CA LYS A 41 39.98 44.56 12.21
C LYS A 41 38.78 43.76 11.81
N ALA A 42 38.93 42.45 11.60
CA ALA A 42 37.82 41.54 11.28
C ALA A 42 36.79 41.47 12.42
N TYR A 43 37.27 41.39 13.67
CA TYR A 43 36.39 41.42 14.85
C TYR A 43 35.61 42.75 14.94
N TYR A 44 36.30 43.89 14.78
CA TYR A 44 35.65 45.21 14.81
C TYR A 44 34.59 45.34 13.72
N ILE A 45 34.91 44.97 12.50
CA ILE A 45 33.99 45.03 11.35
C ILE A 45 32.76 44.17 11.62
N SER A 46 32.97 42.91 12.06
CA SER A 46 31.87 41.97 12.33
C SER A 46 30.93 42.44 13.43
N ASN A 47 31.46 43.11 14.47
CA ASN A 47 30.65 43.42 15.66
C ASN A 47 30.20 44.90 15.72
N HIS A 48 30.89 45.85 15.01
CA HIS A 48 30.62 47.27 15.14
C HIS A 48 30.27 47.98 13.81
N SER A 49 30.56 47.39 12.66
CA SER A 49 30.19 48.00 11.38
C SER A 49 28.74 47.71 11.03
N LYS A 50 27.89 48.74 11.10
CA LYS A 50 26.47 48.63 10.71
C LYS A 50 26.28 48.16 9.26
N THR A 51 27.10 48.67 8.33
CA THR A 51 27.07 48.31 6.92
C THR A 51 27.37 46.82 6.73
N TYR A 52 28.38 46.28 7.41
CA TYR A 52 28.72 44.87 7.36
C TYR A 52 27.60 44.01 7.91
N GLN A 53 27.04 44.38 9.06
CA GLN A 53 25.95 43.65 9.69
C GLN A 53 24.68 43.62 8.82
N SER A 54 24.33 44.75 8.17
CA SER A 54 23.20 44.81 7.25
C SER A 54 23.42 43.94 6.00
N SER A 55 24.63 43.97 5.43
CA SER A 55 24.97 43.11 4.28
C SER A 55 24.98 41.62 4.65
N LEU A 56 25.42 41.28 5.87
CA LEU A 56 25.39 39.90 6.38
C LEU A 56 23.97 39.41 6.58
N ALA A 57 23.09 40.27 7.10
CA ALA A 57 21.66 39.92 7.26
C ALA A 57 20.99 39.72 5.90
N GLU A 58 21.25 40.63 4.92
CA GLU A 58 20.73 40.47 3.56
C GLU A 58 21.23 39.18 2.90
N LEU A 59 22.52 38.84 3.07
CA LEU A 59 23.07 37.58 2.56
C LEU A 59 22.39 36.34 3.22
N ALA A 60 22.15 36.41 4.53
CA ALA A 60 21.46 35.35 5.25
C ALA A 60 20.02 35.14 4.74
N ASP A 61 19.30 36.24 4.48
CA ASP A 61 17.95 36.19 3.92
C ASP A 61 17.94 35.60 2.50
N LYS A 62 18.87 36.04 1.64
CA LYS A 62 19.00 35.50 0.29
C LYS A 62 19.36 34.01 0.30
N ARG A 63 20.26 33.56 1.18
CA ARG A 63 20.58 32.14 1.37
C ARG A 63 19.38 31.35 1.87
N LYS A 64 18.59 31.93 2.79
CA LYS A 64 17.36 31.29 3.26
C LYS A 64 16.36 31.10 2.13
N ILE A 65 16.11 32.12 1.32
CA ILE A 65 15.24 32.05 0.14
C ILE A 65 15.74 30.97 -0.84
N GLN A 66 17.04 30.89 -1.05
CA GLN A 66 17.64 29.83 -1.89
C GLN A 66 17.37 28.43 -1.33
N VAL A 67 17.63 28.22 -0.04
CA VAL A 67 17.38 26.92 0.64
C VAL A 67 15.90 26.57 0.57
N ASP A 68 15.02 27.49 0.95
CA ASP A 68 13.57 27.28 0.92
C ASP A 68 13.08 26.92 -0.50
N SER A 69 13.69 27.56 -1.54
CA SER A 69 13.37 27.24 -2.94
C SER A 69 13.87 25.86 -3.36
N LEU A 70 15.08 25.48 -2.94
CA LEU A 70 15.65 24.15 -3.22
C LEU A 70 14.88 23.06 -2.51
N GLU A 71 14.44 23.27 -1.26
CA GLU A 71 13.64 22.30 -0.50
C GLU A 71 12.25 22.02 -1.12
N GLN A 72 11.73 22.95 -1.93
CA GLN A 72 10.50 22.75 -2.68
C GLN A 72 10.68 21.82 -3.89
N ILE A 73 11.90 21.64 -4.37
CA ILE A 73 12.22 20.72 -5.47
C ILE A 73 12.11 19.29 -4.93
N LYS A 74 11.18 18.54 -5.50
CA LYS A 74 11.01 17.15 -5.11
C LYS A 74 12.15 16.31 -5.67
N GLU A 75 13.02 15.87 -4.80
CA GLU A 75 14.09 14.94 -5.14
C GLU A 75 13.63 13.50 -4.97
N ILE A 76 14.05 12.64 -5.90
CA ILE A 76 13.88 11.19 -5.81
C ILE A 76 15.24 10.52 -5.98
N MET A 77 15.46 9.47 -5.20
CA MET A 77 16.63 8.63 -5.40
C MET A 77 16.48 7.82 -6.69
N VAL A 78 17.46 7.91 -7.56
CA VAL A 78 17.53 7.12 -8.79
C VAL A 78 18.80 6.28 -8.79
N MET A 79 18.73 5.07 -9.35
CA MET A 79 19.91 4.26 -9.59
C MET A 79 20.68 4.82 -10.78
N ARG A 80 21.98 4.97 -10.61
CA ARG A 80 22.92 5.38 -11.66
C ARG A 80 24.02 4.34 -11.78
N GLU A 81 24.47 4.10 -13.00
CA GLU A 81 25.67 3.26 -13.21
C GLU A 81 26.89 3.93 -12.60
N MET A 82 27.77 3.16 -11.99
CA MET A 82 29.06 3.63 -11.52
C MET A 82 30.01 3.79 -12.73
N ASN A 83 30.89 4.78 -12.68
CA ASN A 83 31.90 4.96 -13.74
C ASN A 83 32.79 3.73 -13.87
N GLU A 84 33.16 3.15 -12.72
CA GLU A 84 33.87 1.87 -12.64
C GLU A 84 32.99 0.89 -11.89
N PRO A 85 32.62 -0.27 -12.49
CA PRO A 85 31.82 -1.28 -11.83
C PRO A 85 32.54 -1.84 -10.61
N ARG A 86 31.80 -1.99 -9.51
CA ARG A 86 32.31 -2.62 -8.31
C ARG A 86 32.76 -4.07 -8.60
N GLU A 87 33.93 -4.45 -8.18
CA GLU A 87 34.38 -5.83 -8.23
C GLU A 87 33.46 -6.72 -7.40
N THR A 88 33.09 -7.85 -7.98
CA THR A 88 32.19 -8.82 -7.36
C THR A 88 32.82 -10.20 -7.41
N PHE A 89 32.73 -10.94 -6.31
CA PHE A 89 33.33 -12.25 -6.14
C PHE A 89 32.29 -13.28 -5.72
N LEU A 90 32.49 -14.52 -6.11
CA LEU A 90 31.79 -15.66 -5.55
C LEU A 90 32.21 -15.79 -4.08
N LEU A 91 31.24 -15.75 -3.15
CA LEU A 91 31.58 -15.86 -1.72
C LEU A 91 31.62 -17.32 -1.29
N LYS A 92 32.72 -17.73 -0.62
CA LYS A 92 32.86 -19.08 -0.06
C LYS A 92 31.83 -19.25 1.07
N ARG A 93 30.93 -20.20 0.90
CA ARG A 93 29.79 -20.45 1.85
C ARG A 93 28.96 -19.23 2.19
N GLY A 94 28.90 -18.22 1.31
CA GLY A 94 28.18 -16.98 1.54
C GLY A 94 28.77 -16.01 2.57
N GLN A 95 30.00 -16.26 3.05
CA GLN A 95 30.68 -15.38 4.01
C GLN A 95 31.19 -14.13 3.30
N TYR A 96 30.83 -12.96 3.81
CA TYR A 96 31.04 -11.66 3.16
C TYR A 96 32.53 -11.28 3.03
N ASP A 97 33.39 -11.84 3.86
CA ASP A 97 34.86 -11.61 3.94
C ASP A 97 35.68 -12.70 3.24
N GLN A 98 35.04 -13.78 2.74
CA GLN A 98 35.75 -14.88 2.07
C GLN A 98 35.48 -14.87 0.57
N TYR A 99 36.32 -14.16 -0.17
CA TYR A 99 36.27 -14.08 -1.62
C TYR A 99 36.80 -15.33 -2.30
N GLY A 100 36.04 -15.79 -3.29
CA GLY A 100 36.43 -16.81 -4.24
C GLY A 100 36.88 -16.18 -5.57
N GLU A 101 36.44 -16.76 -6.69
CA GLU A 101 36.73 -16.24 -8.02
C GLU A 101 35.94 -14.95 -8.30
N LYS A 102 36.52 -14.06 -9.10
CA LYS A 102 35.88 -12.84 -9.57
C LYS A 102 34.83 -13.20 -10.60
N VAL A 103 33.65 -12.61 -10.43
CA VAL A 103 32.51 -12.81 -11.34
C VAL A 103 32.10 -11.51 -12.03
N TYR A 104 31.53 -11.64 -13.21
CA TYR A 104 31.08 -10.51 -14.04
C TYR A 104 29.58 -10.57 -14.27
N PRO A 105 28.92 -9.42 -14.50
CA PRO A 105 27.50 -9.40 -14.84
C PRO A 105 27.20 -10.27 -16.05
N ASN A 106 26.30 -11.23 -15.91
CA ASN A 106 25.84 -12.09 -16.98
C ASN A 106 24.42 -12.61 -16.69
N THR A 107 23.81 -13.29 -17.66
CA THR A 107 22.50 -13.94 -17.54
C THR A 107 22.66 -15.46 -17.69
N PRO A 108 21.67 -16.27 -17.25
CA PRO A 108 21.69 -17.71 -17.44
C PRO A 108 21.62 -18.08 -18.93
N GLU A 109 22.74 -18.46 -19.53
CA GLU A 109 22.88 -18.77 -20.96
C GLU A 109 21.95 -19.90 -21.42
N LYS A 110 21.68 -20.88 -20.55
CA LYS A 110 20.75 -21.99 -20.85
C LYS A 110 19.30 -21.54 -21.04
N ILE A 111 18.93 -20.36 -20.54
CA ILE A 111 17.59 -19.79 -20.76
C ILE A 111 17.58 -18.98 -22.06
N LEU A 112 18.51 -18.06 -22.18
CA LEU A 112 18.73 -17.22 -23.36
C LEU A 112 20.13 -16.59 -23.24
N ALA A 113 20.98 -16.75 -24.24
CA ALA A 113 22.28 -16.09 -24.27
C ALA A 113 22.09 -14.56 -24.22
N PHE A 114 22.98 -13.87 -23.50
CA PHE A 114 22.96 -12.41 -23.48
C PHE A 114 23.45 -11.90 -24.83
N PRO A 115 22.66 -11.06 -25.55
CA PRO A 115 23.06 -10.56 -26.86
C PRO A 115 24.33 -9.70 -26.80
N ASP A 116 25.33 -9.97 -27.64
CA ASP A 116 26.58 -9.20 -27.71
C ASP A 116 26.38 -7.73 -28.08
N SER A 117 25.25 -7.42 -28.73
CA SER A 117 24.86 -6.07 -29.10
C SER A 117 24.40 -5.21 -27.92
N LEU A 118 24.22 -5.78 -26.74
CA LEU A 118 23.74 -5.10 -25.54
C LEU A 118 24.88 -4.94 -24.51
N GLU A 119 24.97 -3.74 -23.93
CA GLU A 119 25.87 -3.52 -22.80
C GLU A 119 25.40 -4.32 -21.56
N LYS A 120 26.36 -4.90 -20.84
CA LYS A 120 26.09 -5.66 -19.61
C LYS A 120 25.80 -4.72 -18.42
N ASN A 121 24.76 -3.93 -18.54
CA ASN A 121 24.23 -3.00 -17.54
C ASN A 121 22.73 -3.26 -17.28
N ARG A 122 22.10 -2.43 -16.45
CA ARG A 122 20.69 -2.56 -16.11
C ARG A 122 19.76 -2.41 -17.32
N LEU A 123 20.10 -1.55 -18.27
CA LEU A 123 19.32 -1.38 -19.49
C LEU A 123 19.43 -2.62 -20.40
N GLY A 124 20.65 -3.17 -20.55
CA GLY A 124 20.85 -4.41 -21.26
C GLY A 124 20.11 -5.58 -20.63
N LEU A 125 20.13 -5.69 -19.28
CA LEU A 125 19.33 -6.69 -18.56
C LEU A 125 17.83 -6.52 -18.80
N ALA A 126 17.33 -5.29 -18.77
CA ALA A 126 15.90 -5.02 -19.06
C ALA A 126 15.51 -5.47 -20.46
N LYS A 127 16.36 -5.17 -21.46
CA LYS A 127 16.15 -5.62 -22.85
C LYS A 127 16.20 -7.13 -22.98
N TRP A 128 17.12 -7.80 -22.27
CA TRP A 128 17.20 -9.26 -22.23
C TRP A 128 15.96 -9.89 -21.59
N VAL A 129 15.50 -9.37 -20.46
CA VAL A 129 14.27 -9.86 -19.78
C VAL A 129 13.05 -9.73 -20.68
N THR A 130 12.92 -8.64 -21.43
CA THR A 130 11.78 -8.41 -22.33
C THR A 130 12.02 -8.89 -23.77
N HIS A 131 13.13 -9.57 -24.01
CA HIS A 131 13.46 -10.07 -25.35
C HIS A 131 12.42 -11.09 -25.83
N ARG A 132 12.03 -11.00 -27.12
CA ARG A 132 10.96 -11.87 -27.69
C ARG A 132 11.29 -13.37 -27.55
N ALA A 133 12.56 -13.75 -27.63
CA ALA A 133 12.99 -15.12 -27.47
C ALA A 133 13.10 -15.59 -25.99
N ASN A 134 12.90 -14.68 -25.00
CA ASN A 134 12.92 -15.09 -23.60
C ASN A 134 11.70 -15.97 -23.30
N PRO A 135 11.91 -17.26 -22.93
CA PRO A 135 10.81 -18.20 -22.79
C PRO A 135 9.97 -18.00 -21.54
N LEU A 136 10.46 -17.22 -20.55
CA LEU A 136 9.86 -17.17 -19.21
C LEU A 136 9.05 -15.90 -18.96
N THR A 137 9.56 -14.74 -19.33
CA THR A 137 8.99 -13.45 -18.87
C THR A 137 7.52 -13.31 -19.18
N ALA A 138 7.11 -13.53 -20.44
CA ALA A 138 5.72 -13.40 -20.85
C ALA A 138 4.82 -14.47 -20.18
N ARG A 139 5.28 -15.74 -20.13
CA ARG A 139 4.53 -16.83 -19.48
C ARG A 139 4.34 -16.57 -17.98
N VAL A 140 5.37 -16.15 -17.27
CA VAL A 140 5.28 -15.83 -15.84
C VAL A 140 4.35 -14.65 -15.59
N ALA A 141 4.43 -13.58 -16.38
CA ALA A 141 3.54 -12.43 -16.29
C ALA A 141 2.07 -12.81 -16.52
N VAL A 142 1.79 -13.51 -17.62
CA VAL A 142 0.45 -14.01 -17.96
C VAL A 142 -0.11 -14.90 -16.85
N ASN A 143 0.69 -15.83 -16.35
CA ASN A 143 0.27 -16.74 -15.28
C ASN A 143 -0.10 -16.01 -13.98
N ARG A 144 0.61 -14.94 -13.64
CA ARG A 144 0.30 -14.08 -12.49
C ARG A 144 -1.01 -13.31 -12.68
N TYR A 145 -1.24 -12.73 -13.86
CA TYR A 145 -2.51 -12.08 -14.18
C TYR A 145 -3.67 -13.08 -14.21
N TRP A 146 -3.44 -14.25 -14.79
CA TRP A 146 -4.41 -15.35 -14.77
C TRP A 146 -4.82 -15.73 -13.35
N LYS A 147 -3.84 -15.95 -12.46
CA LYS A 147 -4.12 -16.25 -11.05
C LYS A 147 -4.95 -15.17 -10.38
N ASN A 148 -4.67 -13.89 -10.66
CA ASN A 148 -5.44 -12.79 -10.07
C ASN A 148 -6.91 -12.81 -10.49
N ILE A 149 -7.23 -13.33 -11.68
CA ILE A 149 -8.59 -13.41 -12.23
C ILE A 149 -9.26 -14.73 -11.85
N PHE A 150 -8.58 -15.87 -12.10
CA PHE A 150 -9.14 -17.20 -11.96
C PHE A 150 -8.87 -17.86 -10.59
N GLY A 151 -8.07 -17.25 -9.72
CA GLY A 151 -7.72 -17.75 -8.39
C GLY A 151 -6.51 -18.67 -8.37
N THR A 152 -6.37 -19.58 -9.33
CA THR A 152 -5.22 -20.48 -9.48
C THR A 152 -4.53 -20.22 -10.80
N GLY A 153 -3.21 -20.21 -10.84
CA GLY A 153 -2.44 -20.06 -12.07
C GLY A 153 -2.59 -21.27 -13.01
N ILE A 154 -2.38 -21.09 -14.30
CA ILE A 154 -2.24 -22.18 -15.26
C ILE A 154 -1.08 -23.08 -14.83
N VAL A 155 0.04 -22.46 -14.42
CA VAL A 155 1.07 -23.07 -13.57
C VAL A 155 0.72 -22.73 -12.12
N LYS A 156 0.39 -23.74 -11.31
CA LYS A 156 -0.08 -23.51 -9.93
C LYS A 156 1.02 -22.97 -9.01
N THR A 157 2.24 -23.43 -9.20
CA THR A 157 3.45 -22.94 -8.53
C THR A 157 3.92 -21.62 -9.15
N VAL A 158 3.20 -20.53 -8.89
CA VAL A 158 3.47 -19.22 -9.52
C VAL A 158 4.85 -18.64 -9.15
N GLU A 159 5.43 -19.14 -8.08
CA GLU A 159 6.76 -18.84 -7.60
C GLU A 159 7.86 -19.69 -8.27
N ASP A 160 7.51 -20.80 -8.91
CA ASP A 160 8.46 -21.73 -9.49
C ASP A 160 7.97 -22.27 -10.85
N PHE A 161 8.69 -21.93 -11.91
CA PHE A 161 8.52 -22.41 -13.28
C PHE A 161 9.67 -23.37 -13.69
N GLY A 162 10.48 -23.78 -12.72
CA GLY A 162 11.59 -24.70 -12.91
C GLY A 162 11.19 -26.15 -12.65
N ASN A 163 12.20 -27.00 -12.46
CA ASN A 163 12.04 -28.46 -12.35
C ASN A 163 11.26 -28.92 -11.11
N GLN A 164 11.13 -28.07 -10.07
CA GLN A 164 10.36 -28.39 -8.88
C GLN A 164 8.93 -27.80 -8.95
N GLY A 165 8.62 -27.03 -10.00
CA GLY A 165 7.31 -26.47 -10.24
C GLY A 165 6.35 -27.49 -10.85
N GLU A 166 5.03 -27.19 -10.73
CA GLU A 166 4.01 -27.99 -11.41
C GLU A 166 3.96 -27.64 -12.92
N MET A 167 3.69 -28.64 -13.73
CA MET A 167 3.43 -28.44 -15.16
C MET A 167 2.15 -27.62 -15.37
N PRO A 168 2.09 -26.80 -16.45
CA PRO A 168 0.89 -26.03 -16.75
C PRO A 168 -0.29 -26.96 -17.08
N SER A 169 -1.48 -26.66 -16.51
CA SER A 169 -2.70 -27.42 -16.82
C SER A 169 -3.12 -27.28 -18.30
N HIS A 170 -2.83 -26.16 -18.90
CA HIS A 170 -3.17 -25.81 -20.30
C HIS A 170 -1.96 -25.16 -20.99
N PRO A 171 -0.94 -25.95 -21.39
CA PRO A 171 0.32 -25.39 -21.93
C PRO A 171 0.11 -24.57 -23.20
N LYS A 172 -0.70 -25.04 -24.14
CA LYS A 172 -1.00 -24.31 -25.38
C LYS A 172 -1.70 -22.97 -25.13
N LEU A 173 -2.58 -22.90 -24.12
CA LEU A 173 -3.24 -21.66 -23.74
C LEU A 173 -2.24 -20.67 -23.13
N LEU A 174 -1.34 -21.15 -22.27
CA LEU A 174 -0.30 -20.31 -21.67
C LEU A 174 0.61 -19.70 -22.75
N ASP A 175 1.04 -20.50 -23.70
CA ASP A 175 1.89 -20.08 -24.81
C ASP A 175 1.18 -19.06 -25.71
N TRP A 176 -0.06 -19.34 -26.08
CA TRP A 176 -0.86 -18.43 -26.90
C TRP A 176 -1.06 -17.07 -26.22
N LEU A 177 -1.44 -17.07 -24.94
CA LEU A 177 -1.61 -15.84 -24.15
C LEU A 177 -0.30 -15.06 -24.02
N ALA A 178 0.83 -15.76 -23.83
CA ALA A 178 2.15 -15.15 -23.72
C ALA A 178 2.54 -14.45 -25.04
N ILE A 179 2.33 -15.08 -26.17
CA ILE A 179 2.60 -14.51 -27.50
C ILE A 179 1.67 -13.30 -27.75
N ALA A 180 0.37 -13.45 -27.54
CA ALA A 180 -0.60 -12.37 -27.71
C ALA A 180 -0.28 -11.17 -26.81
N PHE A 181 0.22 -11.40 -25.59
CA PHE A 181 0.62 -10.35 -24.68
C PHE A 181 1.85 -9.58 -25.19
N MET A 182 2.87 -10.26 -25.70
CA MET A 182 4.05 -9.62 -26.30
C MET A 182 3.66 -8.84 -27.58
N GLU A 183 2.85 -9.43 -28.46
CA GLU A 183 2.41 -8.82 -29.73
C GLU A 183 1.53 -7.60 -29.54
N SER A 184 0.76 -7.54 -28.45
CA SER A 184 -0.01 -6.36 -28.06
C SER A 184 0.85 -5.20 -27.52
N GLY A 185 2.19 -5.31 -27.55
CA GLY A 185 3.10 -4.35 -26.94
C GLY A 185 3.05 -4.39 -25.39
N TRP A 186 2.87 -5.58 -24.81
CA TRP A 186 2.78 -5.78 -23.36
C TRP A 186 1.58 -5.04 -22.73
N ASN A 187 0.47 -4.97 -23.46
CA ASN A 187 -0.73 -4.25 -23.02
C ASN A 187 -1.52 -5.05 -21.99
N VAL A 188 -1.26 -4.75 -20.70
CA VAL A 188 -1.89 -5.43 -19.56
C VAL A 188 -3.41 -5.28 -19.58
N LYS A 189 -3.94 -4.10 -19.91
CA LYS A 189 -5.41 -3.88 -19.95
C LYS A 189 -6.09 -4.75 -21.01
N ASN A 190 -5.45 -4.90 -22.17
CA ASN A 190 -5.97 -5.76 -23.24
C ASN A 190 -5.95 -7.23 -22.80
N LEU A 191 -4.87 -7.70 -22.19
CA LEU A 191 -4.77 -9.05 -21.65
C LEU A 191 -5.86 -9.33 -20.61
N LEU A 192 -6.07 -8.42 -19.66
CA LEU A 192 -7.11 -8.56 -18.64
C LEU A 192 -8.52 -8.57 -19.27
N LYS A 193 -8.77 -7.69 -20.25
CA LYS A 193 -10.04 -7.67 -20.99
C LYS A 193 -10.29 -9.00 -21.71
N LEU A 194 -9.28 -9.52 -22.38
CA LEU A 194 -9.36 -10.83 -23.07
C LEU A 194 -9.77 -11.95 -22.10
N MET A 195 -9.16 -12.00 -20.93
CA MET A 195 -9.46 -13.00 -19.91
C MET A 195 -10.89 -12.86 -19.38
N VAL A 196 -11.33 -11.64 -18.97
CA VAL A 196 -12.65 -11.48 -18.35
C VAL A 196 -13.82 -11.54 -19.36
N MET A 197 -13.54 -11.31 -20.63
CA MET A 197 -14.53 -11.45 -21.70
C MET A 197 -14.65 -12.88 -22.24
N SER A 198 -13.80 -13.81 -21.78
CA SER A 198 -13.85 -15.21 -22.19
C SER A 198 -15.09 -15.91 -21.65
N ASN A 199 -15.66 -16.80 -22.41
CA ASN A 199 -16.76 -17.68 -21.96
C ASN A 199 -16.37 -18.45 -20.69
N THR A 200 -15.12 -18.86 -20.58
CA THR A 200 -14.57 -19.55 -19.40
C THR A 200 -14.71 -18.72 -18.12
N TYR A 201 -14.45 -17.41 -18.18
CA TYR A 201 -14.61 -16.53 -17.03
C TYR A 201 -16.07 -16.23 -16.70
N GLN A 202 -16.92 -16.16 -17.71
CA GLN A 202 -18.33 -15.80 -17.58
C GLN A 202 -19.23 -17.00 -17.19
N GLN A 203 -18.67 -18.19 -17.06
CA GLN A 203 -19.40 -19.36 -16.54
C GLN A 203 -19.91 -19.12 -15.12
N SER A 204 -21.01 -19.82 -14.78
CA SER A 204 -21.45 -19.91 -13.39
C SER A 204 -20.36 -20.53 -12.49
N SER A 205 -20.17 -19.99 -11.32
CA SER A 205 -19.29 -20.56 -10.30
C SER A 205 -19.94 -21.64 -9.43
N LEU A 206 -21.20 -21.99 -9.71
CA LEU A 206 -21.90 -23.07 -9.01
C LEU A 206 -21.22 -24.40 -9.28
N THR A 207 -21.23 -25.26 -8.28
CA THR A 207 -20.62 -26.58 -8.35
C THR A 207 -21.62 -27.67 -7.99
N ASN A 208 -21.35 -28.88 -8.39
CA ASN A 208 -22.09 -30.08 -8.00
C ASN A 208 -21.13 -31.13 -7.41
N LYS A 209 -21.65 -32.25 -6.93
CA LYS A 209 -20.86 -33.31 -6.31
C LYS A 209 -19.82 -33.88 -7.29
N GLU A 210 -20.21 -34.15 -8.52
CA GLU A 210 -19.35 -34.69 -9.56
C GLU A 210 -18.15 -33.76 -9.86
N LEU A 211 -18.38 -32.46 -10.06
CA LEU A 211 -17.32 -31.49 -10.27
C LEU A 211 -16.36 -31.35 -9.06
N LEU A 212 -16.89 -31.58 -7.84
CA LEU A 212 -16.05 -31.55 -6.63
C LEU A 212 -15.17 -32.82 -6.51
N GLU A 213 -15.64 -33.94 -7.00
CA GLU A 213 -14.86 -35.18 -7.02
C GLU A 213 -13.77 -35.13 -8.09
N TYR A 214 -14.12 -34.76 -9.32
CA TYR A 214 -13.19 -34.75 -10.46
C TYR A 214 -12.20 -33.58 -10.47
N ASP A 215 -12.68 -32.37 -10.15
CA ASP A 215 -11.85 -31.15 -10.25
C ASP A 215 -12.21 -30.18 -9.12
N LYS A 216 -11.91 -30.57 -7.89
CA LYS A 216 -12.13 -29.74 -6.69
C LYS A 216 -11.51 -28.34 -6.82
N ALA A 217 -10.31 -28.24 -7.38
CA ALA A 217 -9.54 -27.00 -7.50
C ALA A 217 -9.86 -26.21 -8.78
N ASN A 218 -10.86 -26.66 -9.58
CA ASN A 218 -11.20 -26.04 -10.86
C ASN A 218 -10.01 -25.85 -11.82
N ARG A 219 -9.14 -26.86 -11.88
CA ARG A 219 -7.95 -26.84 -12.75
C ARG A 219 -8.32 -26.98 -14.22
N LEU A 220 -9.42 -27.66 -14.51
CA LEU A 220 -9.93 -27.89 -15.85
C LEU A 220 -10.88 -26.79 -16.34
N LEU A 221 -11.13 -25.77 -15.48
CA LEU A 221 -11.95 -24.59 -15.82
C LEU A 221 -13.40 -24.93 -16.20
N ALA A 222 -13.95 -25.97 -15.62
CA ALA A 222 -15.32 -26.43 -15.86
C ALA A 222 -16.41 -25.51 -15.26
N ARG A 223 -16.01 -24.54 -14.43
CA ARG A 223 -16.89 -23.53 -13.84
C ARG A 223 -16.18 -22.18 -13.72
N GLY A 224 -16.93 -21.12 -13.49
CA GLY A 224 -16.40 -19.79 -13.21
C GLY A 224 -15.54 -19.76 -11.94
N PRO A 225 -14.61 -18.80 -11.82
CA PRO A 225 -13.73 -18.71 -10.67
C PRO A 225 -14.47 -18.31 -9.40
N SER A 226 -14.13 -18.97 -8.29
CA SER A 226 -14.56 -18.58 -6.95
C SER A 226 -13.32 -18.36 -6.10
N LYS A 227 -13.14 -17.15 -5.57
CA LYS A 227 -11.99 -16.83 -4.73
C LYS A 227 -12.33 -15.87 -3.60
N ARG A 228 -11.61 -16.00 -2.49
CA ARG A 228 -11.73 -15.08 -1.38
C ARG A 228 -11.21 -13.68 -1.77
N LEU A 229 -11.91 -12.66 -1.33
CA LEU A 229 -11.48 -11.27 -1.51
C LEU A 229 -10.28 -10.98 -0.60
N THR A 230 -9.34 -10.17 -1.09
CA THR A 230 -8.23 -9.68 -0.26
C THR A 230 -8.72 -8.65 0.75
N GLY A 231 -7.96 -8.39 1.83
CA GLY A 231 -8.32 -7.40 2.84
C GLY A 231 -8.57 -6.01 2.26
N GLU A 232 -7.79 -5.63 1.24
CA GLU A 232 -7.99 -4.38 0.51
C GLU A 232 -9.31 -4.37 -0.27
N MET A 233 -9.65 -5.47 -0.94
CA MET A 233 -10.90 -5.60 -1.70
C MET A 233 -12.12 -5.60 -0.77
N LEU A 234 -12.04 -6.29 0.38
CA LEU A 234 -13.11 -6.31 1.38
C LEU A 234 -13.42 -4.91 1.90
N ARG A 235 -12.39 -4.14 2.26
CA ARG A 235 -12.57 -2.77 2.73
C ARG A 235 -13.15 -1.88 1.63
N ASP A 236 -12.61 -1.95 0.42
CA ASP A 236 -13.08 -1.13 -0.70
C ASP A 236 -14.53 -1.49 -1.10
N ASN A 237 -14.91 -2.79 -1.04
CA ASN A 237 -16.26 -3.26 -1.31
C ASN A 237 -17.29 -2.66 -0.33
N VAL A 238 -17.03 -2.71 0.98
CA VAL A 238 -17.98 -2.19 1.97
C VAL A 238 -18.10 -0.66 1.90
N LEU A 239 -17.00 0.04 1.61
CA LEU A 239 -17.02 1.48 1.38
C LEU A 239 -17.80 1.85 0.11
N ALA A 240 -17.65 1.07 -0.96
CA ALA A 240 -18.38 1.27 -2.21
C ALA A 240 -19.89 1.00 -2.03
N ALA A 241 -20.24 -0.13 -1.39
CA ALA A 241 -21.63 -0.51 -1.15
C ALA A 241 -22.39 0.52 -0.29
N SER A 242 -21.70 1.08 0.72
CA SER A 242 -22.26 2.13 1.59
C SER A 242 -22.30 3.53 0.96
N GLY A 243 -21.60 3.74 -0.16
CA GLY A 243 -21.46 5.05 -0.80
C GLY A 243 -20.37 5.95 -0.20
N LEU A 244 -19.57 5.43 0.74
CA LEU A 244 -18.47 6.18 1.39
C LEU A 244 -17.20 6.24 0.55
N LEU A 245 -17.00 5.33 -0.42
CA LEU A 245 -15.74 5.20 -1.15
C LEU A 245 -15.36 6.48 -1.91
N ASN A 246 -14.24 7.07 -1.54
CA ASN A 246 -13.62 8.13 -2.32
C ASN A 246 -12.80 7.54 -3.47
N LYS A 247 -13.21 7.84 -4.71
CA LYS A 247 -12.64 7.30 -5.96
C LYS A 247 -11.47 8.11 -6.51
N ASN A 248 -11.06 9.20 -5.86
CA ASN A 248 -9.96 10.05 -6.33
C ASN A 248 -8.67 9.25 -6.54
N ILE A 249 -7.99 9.50 -7.68
CA ILE A 249 -6.75 8.84 -8.06
C ILE A 249 -5.57 9.77 -7.78
N GLY A 250 -4.45 9.20 -7.34
CA GLY A 250 -3.21 9.93 -7.10
C GLY A 250 -3.17 10.61 -5.72
N GLY A 251 -2.11 11.38 -5.48
CA GLY A 251 -1.88 12.10 -4.23
C GLY A 251 -1.23 11.26 -3.12
N LYS A 252 -1.10 11.86 -1.94
CA LYS A 252 -0.43 11.26 -0.77
C LYS A 252 -1.20 10.07 -0.22
N SER A 253 -0.48 9.13 0.43
CA SER A 253 -1.08 8.04 1.22
C SER A 253 -1.92 8.60 2.38
N VAL A 254 -2.90 7.80 2.79
CA VAL A 254 -3.87 8.15 3.83
C VAL A 254 -3.76 7.21 5.03
N LYS A 255 -4.22 7.69 6.17
CA LYS A 255 -4.22 6.99 7.46
C LYS A 255 -5.66 6.68 7.88
N PRO A 256 -6.24 5.52 7.51
CA PRO A 256 -7.58 5.13 7.95
C PRO A 256 -7.61 4.81 9.46
N TYR A 257 -8.77 4.37 9.98
CA TYR A 257 -8.89 3.98 11.38
C TYR A 257 -7.90 2.88 11.77
N GLN A 258 -7.31 3.02 12.94
CA GLN A 258 -6.40 2.05 13.52
C GLN A 258 -6.49 2.09 15.06
N PRO A 259 -6.35 0.97 15.75
CA PRO A 259 -6.32 0.95 17.21
C PRO A 259 -5.23 1.86 17.78
N LYS A 260 -5.56 2.53 18.87
CA LYS A 260 -4.63 3.43 19.57
C LYS A 260 -3.44 2.64 20.14
N GLY A 261 -2.28 3.26 20.18
CA GLY A 261 -1.10 2.74 20.88
C GLY A 261 -0.19 1.83 20.06
N LEU A 262 -0.61 1.29 18.92
CA LEU A 262 0.22 0.38 18.12
C LEU A 262 1.55 1.00 17.66
N TRP A 263 1.57 2.30 17.34
CA TRP A 263 2.78 2.99 16.89
C TRP A 263 3.74 3.38 18.00
N LYS A 264 3.32 3.27 19.28
CA LYS A 264 4.18 3.55 20.44
C LYS A 264 5.42 2.65 20.47
N ILE A 265 5.33 1.43 19.94
CA ILE A 265 6.45 0.48 19.83
C ILE A 265 7.67 1.12 19.15
N ASN A 266 7.47 2.06 18.24
CA ASN A 266 8.54 2.76 17.52
C ASN A 266 8.66 4.24 17.93
N GLY A 267 8.20 4.62 19.13
CA GLY A 267 8.25 6.00 19.62
C GLY A 267 7.41 7.01 18.83
N ALA A 268 6.52 6.53 17.95
CA ALA A 268 5.71 7.38 17.09
C ALA A 268 4.24 7.41 17.52
N SER A 269 3.51 8.43 17.07
CA SER A 269 2.06 8.53 17.24
C SER A 269 1.34 8.31 15.91
N TYR A 270 0.14 7.74 15.99
CA TYR A 270 -0.76 7.60 14.85
C TYR A 270 -2.00 8.46 15.05
N GLN A 271 -2.23 9.34 14.09
CA GLN A 271 -3.49 10.07 13.99
C GLN A 271 -4.17 9.67 12.68
N ALA A 272 -5.40 9.16 12.78
CA ALA A 272 -6.20 8.90 11.61
C ALA A 272 -6.51 10.20 10.88
N ASP A 273 -6.58 10.14 9.56
CA ASP A 273 -7.03 11.27 8.74
C ASP A 273 -8.49 11.59 9.02
N LYS A 274 -8.96 12.71 8.50
CA LYS A 274 -10.35 13.19 8.67
C LYS A 274 -11.04 13.35 7.32
N GLY A 275 -12.37 13.35 7.32
CA GLY A 275 -13.20 13.56 6.14
C GLY A 275 -12.98 12.49 5.08
N GLU A 276 -13.02 12.88 3.82
CA GLU A 276 -12.92 11.98 2.65
C GLU A 276 -11.65 11.14 2.58
N LYS A 277 -10.56 11.58 3.22
CA LYS A 277 -9.30 10.82 3.27
C LYS A 277 -9.45 9.48 3.97
N LEU A 278 -10.36 9.37 4.95
CA LEU A 278 -10.65 8.10 5.64
C LEU A 278 -11.20 7.02 4.70
N TYR A 279 -11.86 7.44 3.64
CA TYR A 279 -12.63 6.57 2.75
C TYR A 279 -11.95 6.32 1.40
N ARG A 280 -10.69 6.74 1.23
CA ARG A 280 -9.95 6.46 0.01
C ARG A 280 -9.73 4.95 -0.17
N ARG A 281 -9.55 4.54 -1.43
CA ARG A 281 -9.23 3.15 -1.79
C ARG A 281 -8.06 2.62 -0.98
N SER A 282 -8.13 1.37 -0.58
CA SER A 282 -7.15 0.72 0.29
C SER A 282 -5.72 0.72 -0.26
N MET A 283 -5.55 0.82 -1.60
CA MET A 283 -4.23 0.98 -2.21
C MET A 283 -3.48 2.24 -1.76
N TYR A 284 -4.19 3.27 -1.27
CA TYR A 284 -3.61 4.50 -0.75
C TYR A 284 -3.33 4.46 0.75
N THR A 285 -3.65 3.37 1.44
CA THR A 285 -3.37 3.23 2.87
C THR A 285 -1.87 3.29 3.13
N LEU A 286 -1.46 4.19 4.05
CA LEU A 286 -0.08 4.27 4.50
C LEU A 286 0.38 2.93 5.07
N TRP A 287 1.44 2.38 4.50
CA TRP A 287 2.01 1.11 4.94
C TRP A 287 3.33 1.34 5.67
N LYS A 288 3.34 1.15 6.98
CA LYS A 288 4.56 1.12 7.78
C LYS A 288 4.96 -0.33 8.01
N ARG A 289 6.12 -0.75 7.51
CA ARG A 289 6.58 -2.16 7.55
C ARG A 289 6.65 -2.72 8.98
N SER A 290 7.11 -1.91 9.94
CA SER A 290 7.22 -2.31 11.36
C SER A 290 5.86 -2.37 12.08
N VAL A 291 4.83 -1.68 11.57
CA VAL A 291 3.47 -1.66 12.13
C VAL A 291 2.48 -1.60 10.96
N PRO A 292 2.26 -2.71 10.25
CA PRO A 292 1.28 -2.75 9.17
C PRO A 292 -0.13 -2.48 9.69
N HIS A 293 -1.03 -2.05 8.80
CA HIS A 293 -2.42 -1.80 9.16
C HIS A 293 -3.08 -3.12 9.63
N PRO A 294 -3.52 -3.23 10.90
CA PRO A 294 -3.87 -4.52 11.51
C PRO A 294 -5.04 -5.21 10.81
N THR A 295 -6.06 -4.45 10.45
CA THR A 295 -7.23 -4.99 9.73
C THR A 295 -6.86 -5.64 8.41
N ILE A 296 -6.05 -4.94 7.58
CA ILE A 296 -5.63 -5.47 6.27
C ILE A 296 -4.66 -6.64 6.47
N ALA A 297 -3.75 -6.54 7.46
CA ALA A 297 -2.79 -7.60 7.77
C ALA A 297 -3.48 -8.90 8.22
N THR A 298 -4.59 -8.83 8.97
CA THR A 298 -5.39 -9.99 9.39
C THR A 298 -5.95 -10.76 8.20
N PHE A 299 -6.11 -10.14 7.04
CA PHE A 299 -6.52 -10.77 5.78
C PHE A 299 -5.33 -11.12 4.87
N ASP A 300 -4.24 -11.60 5.44
CA ASP A 300 -3.08 -12.18 4.74
C ASP A 300 -2.39 -11.21 3.75
N THR A 301 -2.45 -9.91 4.02
CA THR A 301 -1.74 -8.94 3.19
C THR A 301 -0.23 -9.05 3.41
N PRO A 302 0.58 -9.10 2.36
CA PRO A 302 2.04 -9.20 2.48
C PRO A 302 2.65 -8.07 3.29
N GLY A 303 3.64 -8.38 4.13
CA GLY A 303 4.35 -7.42 4.99
C GLY A 303 5.17 -6.36 4.25
N ARG A 304 5.36 -6.52 2.92
CA ARG A 304 6.14 -5.64 2.03
C ARG A 304 7.62 -5.49 2.42
N SER A 305 8.14 -6.42 3.22
CA SER A 305 9.57 -6.49 3.53
C SER A 305 10.38 -7.12 2.40
N PHE A 306 9.74 -7.98 1.63
CA PHE A 306 10.27 -8.65 0.44
C PHE A 306 9.17 -8.82 -0.62
N CYS A 307 9.59 -9.13 -1.84
CA CYS A 307 8.65 -9.38 -2.94
C CYS A 307 7.88 -10.68 -2.71
N SER A 308 6.56 -10.59 -2.64
CA SER A 308 5.66 -11.74 -2.47
C SER A 308 5.01 -12.07 -3.80
N VAL A 309 5.28 -13.26 -4.32
CA VAL A 309 4.69 -13.73 -5.58
C VAL A 309 3.31 -14.33 -5.35
N ARG A 310 3.11 -14.99 -4.19
CA ARG A 310 1.86 -15.61 -3.78
C ARG A 310 1.43 -15.08 -2.42
N ARG A 311 0.17 -14.61 -2.32
CA ARG A 311 -0.48 -14.31 -1.04
C ARG A 311 -1.03 -15.59 -0.44
N GLN A 312 -0.96 -15.69 0.87
CA GLN A 312 -1.71 -16.71 1.61
C GLN A 312 -3.21 -16.36 1.56
N GLU A 313 -4.05 -17.37 1.71
CA GLU A 313 -5.50 -17.21 1.79
C GLU A 313 -5.98 -18.08 2.94
N THR A 314 -6.14 -17.46 4.11
CA THR A 314 -6.62 -18.14 5.31
C THR A 314 -8.08 -17.80 5.59
N ASN A 315 -8.75 -18.63 6.38
CA ASN A 315 -10.07 -18.33 6.92
C ASN A 315 -10.03 -18.56 8.43
N THR A 316 -9.93 -17.47 9.19
CA THR A 316 -9.75 -17.54 10.63
C THR A 316 -10.90 -16.84 11.38
N PRO A 317 -11.22 -17.25 12.60
CA PRO A 317 -12.20 -16.54 13.46
C PRO A 317 -11.84 -15.07 13.69
N LEU A 318 -10.53 -14.75 13.71
CA LEU A 318 -10.07 -13.38 13.88
C LEU A 318 -10.49 -12.48 12.72
N GLN A 319 -10.52 -13.00 11.50
CA GLN A 319 -11.01 -12.25 10.34
C GLN A 319 -12.49 -11.90 10.48
N ALA A 320 -13.32 -12.85 10.93
CA ALA A 320 -14.74 -12.60 11.23
C ALA A 320 -14.90 -11.55 12.35
N LEU A 321 -14.09 -11.64 13.40
CA LEU A 321 -14.11 -10.69 14.50
C LEU A 321 -13.73 -9.28 14.04
N VAL A 322 -12.77 -9.14 13.13
CA VAL A 322 -12.38 -7.85 12.55
C VAL A 322 -13.54 -7.25 11.74
N LEU A 323 -14.23 -8.03 10.90
CA LEU A 323 -15.38 -7.54 10.14
C LEU A 323 -16.53 -7.02 11.02
N MET A 324 -16.67 -7.59 12.23
CA MET A 324 -17.70 -7.18 13.18
C MET A 324 -17.31 -5.98 14.06
N ASN A 325 -16.02 -5.70 14.26
CA ASN A 325 -15.56 -4.74 15.28
C ASN A 325 -14.72 -3.57 14.77
N ASP A 326 -14.12 -3.68 13.58
CA ASP A 326 -13.33 -2.56 13.04
C ASP A 326 -14.25 -1.38 12.70
N PRO A 327 -13.89 -0.15 13.11
CA PRO A 327 -14.70 1.04 12.89
C PRO A 327 -15.11 1.27 11.44
N THR A 328 -14.28 0.89 10.47
CA THR A 328 -14.60 1.05 9.04
C THR A 328 -15.81 0.20 8.64
N TYR A 329 -15.86 -1.07 9.08
CA TYR A 329 -16.95 -1.98 8.75
C TYR A 329 -18.23 -1.63 9.51
N ILE A 330 -18.12 -1.23 10.78
CA ILE A 330 -19.27 -0.77 11.57
C ILE A 330 -19.87 0.49 10.96
N GLU A 331 -19.03 1.47 10.61
CA GLU A 331 -19.48 2.72 9.98
C GLU A 331 -20.14 2.46 8.63
N ALA A 332 -19.53 1.65 7.77
CA ALA A 332 -20.12 1.28 6.48
C ALA A 332 -21.46 0.55 6.65
N SER A 333 -21.55 -0.37 7.64
CA SER A 333 -22.78 -1.07 7.97
C SER A 333 -23.89 -0.10 8.41
N ARG A 334 -23.53 0.87 9.23
CA ARG A 334 -24.47 1.91 9.71
C ARG A 334 -24.95 2.81 8.57
N VAL A 335 -24.02 3.26 7.69
CA VAL A 335 -24.38 4.13 6.57
C VAL A 335 -25.26 3.41 5.56
N LEU A 336 -24.90 2.17 5.20
CA LEU A 336 -25.74 1.36 4.31
C LEU A 336 -27.10 1.03 4.96
N GLY A 337 -27.11 0.71 6.27
CA GLY A 337 -28.33 0.48 7.04
C GLY A 337 -29.23 1.72 7.14
N TYR A 338 -28.65 2.92 7.17
CA TYR A 338 -29.40 4.17 7.07
C TYR A 338 -29.98 4.35 5.66
N ASN A 339 -29.22 4.09 4.61
CA ASN A 339 -29.67 4.18 3.23
C ASN A 339 -30.85 3.24 2.95
N MET A 340 -30.95 2.11 3.66
CA MET A 340 -32.11 1.21 3.58
C MET A 340 -33.44 1.86 4.00
N LEU A 341 -33.41 2.97 4.73
CA LEU A 341 -34.65 3.71 5.11
C LEU A 341 -35.29 4.44 3.93
N SER A 342 -34.59 4.65 2.84
CA SER A 342 -35.15 5.29 1.64
C SER A 342 -36.05 4.38 0.82
N PHE A 343 -36.04 3.07 1.10
CA PHE A 343 -36.92 2.11 0.44
C PHE A 343 -38.28 2.00 1.13
N THR A 344 -39.30 1.69 0.34
CA THR A 344 -40.70 1.58 0.83
C THR A 344 -40.87 0.49 1.86
N ASP A 345 -40.14 -0.58 1.75
CA ASP A 345 -40.21 -1.73 2.65
C ASP A 345 -38.82 -2.32 2.99
N SER A 346 -38.77 -3.11 4.04
CA SER A 346 -37.55 -3.75 4.52
C SER A 346 -37.00 -4.81 3.57
N LYS A 347 -37.86 -5.50 2.82
CA LYS A 347 -37.49 -6.54 1.86
C LYS A 347 -36.66 -5.96 0.74
N THR A 348 -37.12 -4.85 0.15
CA THR A 348 -36.42 -4.16 -0.93
C THR A 348 -35.09 -3.58 -0.43
N GLY A 349 -35.09 -2.94 0.77
CA GLY A 349 -33.87 -2.39 1.36
C GLY A 349 -32.78 -3.46 1.64
N ILE A 350 -33.16 -4.61 2.21
CA ILE A 350 -32.24 -5.73 2.46
C ILE A 350 -31.75 -6.31 1.13
N SER A 351 -32.62 -6.48 0.13
CA SER A 351 -32.24 -7.02 -1.17
C SER A 351 -31.24 -6.13 -1.91
N ASP A 352 -31.41 -4.80 -1.84
CA ASP A 352 -30.48 -3.83 -2.40
C ASP A 352 -29.11 -3.88 -1.68
N ALA A 353 -29.10 -3.84 -0.35
CA ALA A 353 -27.89 -3.94 0.45
C ALA A 353 -27.13 -5.23 0.17
N PHE A 354 -27.83 -6.36 0.10
CA PHE A 354 -27.26 -7.65 -0.24
C PHE A 354 -26.63 -7.65 -1.63
N LYS A 355 -27.36 -7.15 -2.63
CA LYS A 355 -26.84 -7.07 -4.01
C LYS A 355 -25.61 -6.18 -4.13
N ARG A 356 -25.58 -5.04 -3.45
CA ARG A 356 -24.39 -4.14 -3.43
C ARG A 356 -23.16 -4.81 -2.84
N LEU A 357 -23.32 -5.59 -1.78
CA LEU A 357 -22.22 -6.24 -1.08
C LEU A 357 -21.73 -7.51 -1.76
N THR A 358 -22.62 -8.26 -2.42
CA THR A 358 -22.32 -9.62 -2.94
C THR A 358 -22.27 -9.68 -4.47
N GLY A 359 -22.81 -8.70 -5.17
CA GLY A 359 -22.91 -8.68 -6.63
C GLY A 359 -24.01 -9.59 -7.21
N ARG A 360 -24.78 -10.30 -6.38
CA ARG A 360 -25.86 -11.19 -6.81
C ARG A 360 -27.19 -10.89 -6.13
N SER A 361 -28.26 -11.38 -6.69
CA SER A 361 -29.58 -11.34 -6.04
C SER A 361 -29.61 -12.25 -4.81
N ILE A 362 -30.35 -11.82 -3.81
CA ILE A 362 -30.58 -12.58 -2.58
C ILE A 362 -31.53 -13.74 -2.87
N LYS A 363 -31.28 -14.92 -2.28
CA LYS A 363 -32.19 -16.04 -2.32
C LYS A 363 -33.35 -15.86 -1.31
N ARG A 364 -34.45 -16.56 -1.51
CA ARG A 364 -35.63 -16.46 -0.66
C ARG A 364 -35.30 -16.80 0.80
N GLU A 365 -34.62 -17.88 1.04
CA GLU A 365 -34.25 -18.34 2.39
C GLU A 365 -33.32 -17.34 3.11
N GLU A 366 -32.35 -16.80 2.37
CA GLU A 366 -31.45 -15.77 2.90
C GLU A 366 -32.22 -14.50 3.30
N LEU A 367 -33.19 -14.09 2.47
CA LEU A 367 -34.01 -12.91 2.74
C LEU A 367 -34.90 -13.10 3.96
N GLU A 368 -35.54 -14.26 4.10
CA GLU A 368 -36.41 -14.60 5.24
C GLU A 368 -35.60 -14.56 6.56
N LEU A 369 -34.38 -15.12 6.58
CA LEU A 369 -33.49 -15.06 7.73
C LEU A 369 -33.09 -13.63 8.09
N LEU A 370 -32.74 -12.80 7.12
CA LEU A 370 -32.32 -11.41 7.36
C LEU A 370 -33.49 -10.52 7.79
N LEU A 371 -34.71 -10.77 7.29
CA LEU A 371 -35.91 -10.07 7.75
C LEU A 371 -36.25 -10.45 9.21
N ALA A 372 -36.13 -11.73 9.55
CA ALA A 372 -36.32 -12.20 10.93
C ALA A 372 -35.31 -11.55 11.88
N LEU A 373 -34.03 -11.54 11.49
CA LEU A 373 -32.96 -10.88 12.24
C LEU A 373 -33.26 -9.37 12.43
N GLN A 374 -33.62 -8.67 11.35
CA GLN A 374 -33.97 -7.25 11.43
C GLN A 374 -35.10 -6.98 12.41
N SER A 375 -36.18 -7.78 12.33
CA SER A 375 -37.34 -7.65 13.24
C SER A 375 -36.96 -7.87 14.69
N GLN A 376 -36.18 -8.92 14.95
CA GLN A 376 -35.69 -9.24 16.29
C GLN A 376 -34.82 -8.12 16.87
N GLU A 377 -33.86 -7.65 16.13
CA GLU A 377 -32.93 -6.60 16.58
C GLU A 377 -33.66 -5.25 16.74
N TYR A 378 -34.60 -4.93 15.84
CA TYR A 378 -35.41 -3.75 15.97
C TYR A 378 -36.22 -3.73 17.27
N LYS A 379 -36.85 -4.86 17.65
CA LYS A 379 -37.57 -4.98 18.92
C LYS A 379 -36.64 -4.75 20.12
N LYS A 380 -35.42 -5.29 20.09
CA LYS A 380 -34.42 -5.14 21.16
C LYS A 380 -33.98 -3.67 21.31
N PHE A 381 -33.73 -2.97 20.21
CA PHE A 381 -33.34 -1.55 20.24
C PHE A 381 -34.51 -0.64 20.62
N LYS A 382 -35.73 -0.94 20.12
CA LYS A 382 -36.91 -0.19 20.46
C LYS A 382 -37.31 -0.28 21.94
N SER A 383 -37.15 -1.46 22.54
CA SER A 383 -37.35 -1.68 23.97
C SER A 383 -36.23 -1.13 24.86
N ARG A 384 -35.21 -0.50 24.29
CA ARG A 384 -33.98 -0.01 24.95
C ARG A 384 -33.19 -1.09 25.69
N LYS A 385 -33.43 -2.37 25.40
CA LYS A 385 -32.63 -3.49 25.93
C LYS A 385 -31.15 -3.37 25.54
N TYR A 386 -30.90 -2.81 24.32
CA TYR A 386 -29.55 -2.48 23.85
C TYR A 386 -29.46 -0.98 23.56
N LYS A 387 -28.25 -0.43 23.80
CA LYS A 387 -27.92 0.96 23.44
C LYS A 387 -27.62 1.08 21.97
N THR A 388 -28.22 2.03 21.29
CA THR A 388 -27.98 2.30 19.85
C THR A 388 -26.67 3.04 19.61
N GLU A 389 -26.13 3.72 20.61
CA GLU A 389 -25.01 4.65 20.51
C GLU A 389 -23.74 4.00 19.98
N GLY A 390 -23.46 2.75 20.34
CA GLY A 390 -22.29 2.00 19.85
C GLY A 390 -22.29 1.87 18.33
N TRP A 391 -23.46 1.63 17.72
CA TRP A 391 -23.62 1.57 16.28
C TRP A 391 -23.67 2.97 15.63
N LEU A 392 -24.42 3.90 16.22
CA LEU A 392 -24.71 5.18 15.59
C LEU A 392 -23.57 6.19 15.68
N ASN A 393 -22.70 6.07 16.68
CA ASN A 393 -21.60 7.02 16.92
C ASN A 393 -20.24 6.54 16.41
N THR A 394 -20.14 5.29 15.94
CA THR A 394 -18.87 4.76 15.40
C THR A 394 -18.57 5.39 14.04
N GLY A 395 -17.34 5.85 13.87
CA GLY A 395 -16.85 6.47 12.64
C GLY A 395 -17.05 7.97 12.58
N ALA A 396 -16.55 8.60 11.53
CA ALA A 396 -16.54 10.05 11.33
C ALA A 396 -17.75 10.58 10.54
N PHE A 397 -18.37 9.75 9.71
CA PHE A 397 -19.54 10.15 8.93
C PHE A 397 -20.73 10.42 9.85
N ARG A 398 -21.37 11.56 9.72
CA ARG A 398 -22.52 11.95 10.56
C ARG A 398 -23.81 11.80 9.77
N ILE A 399 -24.80 11.17 10.39
CA ILE A 399 -26.19 11.09 9.87
C ILE A 399 -26.98 12.20 10.55
N THR A 400 -27.40 13.21 9.79
CA THR A 400 -27.98 14.45 10.32
C THR A 400 -29.48 14.31 10.66
N ASN A 401 -30.23 13.49 9.93
CA ASN A 401 -31.68 13.31 10.14
C ASN A 401 -32.01 11.86 10.46
N ASN A 402 -32.08 11.52 11.73
CA ASN A 402 -32.37 10.15 12.13
C ASN A 402 -33.42 10.09 13.24
N ASN A 403 -34.68 10.13 12.82
CA ASN A 403 -35.84 9.98 13.73
C ASN A 403 -36.08 8.51 14.13
N ASN A 404 -35.42 7.54 13.48
CA ASN A 404 -35.60 6.12 13.76
C ASN A 404 -34.28 5.38 14.10
N LYS A 405 -33.62 5.81 15.17
CA LYS A 405 -32.34 5.26 15.64
C LYS A 405 -32.35 3.73 15.80
N ALA A 406 -33.43 3.18 16.34
CA ALA A 406 -33.58 1.74 16.54
C ALA A 406 -33.61 0.98 15.20
N LYS A 407 -34.27 1.52 14.18
CA LYS A 407 -34.35 0.89 12.87
C LYS A 407 -32.99 0.92 12.15
N VAL A 408 -32.27 2.05 12.23
CA VAL A 408 -30.91 2.16 11.66
C VAL A 408 -29.95 1.18 12.33
N ALA A 409 -29.98 1.07 13.66
CA ALA A 409 -29.14 0.11 14.39
C ALA A 409 -29.47 -1.34 14.01
N ALA A 410 -30.73 -1.70 13.89
CA ALA A 410 -31.16 -3.01 13.43
C ALA A 410 -30.70 -3.30 11.98
N ASN A 411 -30.87 -2.34 11.09
CA ASN A 411 -30.38 -2.43 9.72
C ASN A 411 -28.86 -2.58 9.67
N ALA A 412 -28.11 -1.86 10.52
CA ALA A 412 -26.66 -1.95 10.59
C ALA A 412 -26.20 -3.37 10.99
N ILE A 413 -26.90 -4.04 11.92
CA ILE A 413 -26.62 -5.43 12.28
C ILE A 413 -26.88 -6.35 11.08
N VAL A 414 -28.00 -6.18 10.35
CA VAL A 414 -28.28 -6.95 9.14
C VAL A 414 -27.15 -6.79 8.12
N VAL A 415 -26.75 -5.56 7.84
CA VAL A 415 -25.63 -5.28 6.91
C VAL A 415 -24.33 -5.90 7.40
N SER A 416 -23.99 -5.76 8.69
CA SER A 416 -22.81 -6.41 9.29
C SER A 416 -22.84 -7.92 9.15
N THR A 417 -23.99 -8.54 9.29
CA THR A 417 -24.20 -9.98 9.07
C THR A 417 -23.95 -10.36 7.60
N ILE A 418 -24.44 -9.57 6.66
CA ILE A 418 -24.17 -9.78 5.22
C ILE A 418 -22.68 -9.66 4.94
N ILE A 419 -22.01 -8.61 5.45
CA ILE A 419 -20.56 -8.40 5.26
C ILE A 419 -19.76 -9.60 5.77
N ASN A 420 -20.19 -10.24 6.85
CA ASN A 420 -19.50 -11.38 7.48
C ASN A 420 -19.91 -12.73 6.87
N SER A 421 -20.82 -12.73 5.91
CA SER A 421 -21.24 -13.94 5.20
C SER A 421 -20.23 -14.34 4.13
N ASP A 422 -20.17 -15.64 3.83
CA ASP A 422 -19.37 -16.17 2.73
C ASP A 422 -19.72 -15.52 1.37
N ALA A 423 -20.97 -15.12 1.18
CA ALA A 423 -21.43 -14.46 -0.04
C ALA A 423 -20.75 -13.11 -0.28
N ALA A 424 -20.37 -12.36 0.78
CA ALA A 424 -19.76 -11.05 0.66
C ALA A 424 -18.21 -11.10 0.69
N ILE A 425 -17.63 -12.15 1.30
CA ILE A 425 -16.16 -12.29 1.40
C ILE A 425 -15.54 -13.11 0.27
N THR A 426 -16.37 -13.76 -0.54
CA THR A 426 -15.96 -14.61 -1.67
C THR A 426 -16.56 -14.07 -2.96
N LYS A 427 -15.71 -13.75 -3.92
CA LYS A 427 -16.15 -13.46 -5.30
C LYS A 427 -16.56 -14.79 -5.96
N ARG A 428 -17.76 -14.82 -6.48
CA ARG A 428 -18.32 -15.95 -7.23
C ARG A 428 -18.83 -15.51 -8.59
#